data_48feb2a4fea136139d04ef8a6bc9aa6e
#
_entry.id   48feb2a4fea136139d04ef8a6bc9aa6e
#
_cell.length_a   1.000
_cell.length_b   1.000
_cell.length_c   1.000
_cell.angle_alpha   90.00
_cell.angle_beta   90.00
_cell.angle_gamma   90.00
#
_symmetry.space_group_name_H-M   'P 1'
#
loop_
_entity.id
_entity.type
_entity.pdbx_description
1 polymer ?
#
loop_
_entity_poly.entity_id
_entity_poly.type
_entity_poly.pdbx_seq_one_letter_code
_entity_poly.pdbx_strand_id
1 'polypeptide(L)'
;MTPRPKNIGAVFDWHAAQKRQTVVYLDRPMDITPYDTSVRYDGAALANLVAEVSGWLYAAGVRRGDRIAVVKENHFDMIMLVAAAARIGAVAAAISGSNLPEHLAPLLERVSPKLTVFSRSVLERAAQVHPHLLEVPNSLVLAPAGVEKLHPDHLTVDDLRGSTVPVANLAADDEPMFITHTSGTTGVPKLVVHSARSNYYGSRLELNRLPMVVNRHTDVSLVSISFAHSRSQAWIGAQFKWAPAKLVAVGSHSPDVVEKMFEQHRPTTVESTPAVYQRWQTLVESKPELFASVRLYVNTFDLMHPSTVRAFLAASRRRFPLWAQCWGQSEVGPIAGTIYTRAMVRKVGSAATNTIGWSVPGLMRTKVVDPDTGRRVRWGRKGVLLSCSESRCIDYLGETDRHEFKQAGKWWNTGDMGYKDSLGRIHFVDRAVDEIPGMSGTELESILLDRLTGVSEVVVLGVKGQDPIPVLCYDECEFDKVQWAAVVSDLPRMAEPVVVSWDDLPRTSTWKIRRAQLRQRLVGAEHGHGVAKWT
;
A
#
# COMPACT_ATOMS: atom_id res chain seq x y z
N MET A 1 30.32 9.75 -1.48
CA MET A 1 29.07 9.43 -0.78
C MET A 1 29.15 7.98 -0.32
N THR A 2 28.99 7.73 0.98
CA THR A 2 28.85 6.37 1.49
C THR A 2 27.63 5.70 0.86
N PRO A 3 27.70 4.41 0.46
CA PRO A 3 26.54 3.74 -0.09
C PRO A 3 25.40 3.71 0.93
N ARG A 4 24.15 3.79 0.43
CA ARG A 4 22.98 3.70 1.31
C ARG A 4 22.95 2.33 1.99
N PRO A 5 22.72 2.28 3.32
CA PRO A 5 22.58 1.03 4.03
C PRO A 5 21.33 0.25 3.58
N LYS A 6 21.38 -1.07 3.64
CA LYS A 6 20.23 -1.93 3.31
C LYS A 6 19.22 -1.96 4.46
N ASN A 7 19.73 -2.02 5.70
CA ASN A 7 18.92 -2.07 6.91
C ASN A 7 18.28 -0.72 7.20
N ILE A 8 16.94 -0.69 7.39
CA ILE A 8 16.19 0.54 7.62
C ILE A 8 16.58 1.21 8.96
N GLY A 9 17.04 0.45 9.94
CA GLY A 9 17.51 0.96 11.23
C GLY A 9 18.73 1.87 11.14
N ALA A 10 19.45 1.85 10.00
CA ALA A 10 20.60 2.73 9.75
C ALA A 10 20.33 3.83 8.72
N VAL A 11 19.15 3.83 8.07
CA VAL A 11 18.86 4.74 6.95
C VAL A 11 18.74 6.18 7.42
N PHE A 12 18.19 6.42 8.60
CA PHE A 12 17.98 7.77 9.14
C PHE A 12 19.30 8.42 9.57
N ASP A 13 20.14 7.70 10.33
CA ASP A 13 21.49 8.15 10.69
C ASP A 13 22.33 8.43 9.43
N TRP A 14 22.26 7.53 8.45
CA TRP A 14 22.96 7.70 7.18
C TRP A 14 22.48 8.95 6.43
N HIS A 15 21.16 9.20 6.39
CA HIS A 15 20.58 10.36 5.71
C HIS A 15 20.99 11.68 6.41
N ALA A 16 20.95 11.71 7.73
CA ALA A 16 21.38 12.86 8.53
C ALA A 16 22.86 13.24 8.29
N ALA A 17 23.71 12.25 8.00
CA ALA A 17 25.12 12.45 7.70
C ALA A 17 25.40 12.90 6.25
N GLN A 18 24.38 12.96 5.36
CA GLN A 18 24.59 13.39 3.98
C GLN A 18 24.66 14.93 3.88
N LYS A 19 25.42 15.43 2.87
CA LYS A 19 25.49 16.87 2.57
C LYS A 19 24.15 17.45 2.11
N ARG A 20 23.33 16.64 1.46
CA ARG A 20 21.99 17.00 1.01
C ARG A 20 20.99 16.15 1.75
N GLN A 21 20.09 16.82 2.44
CA GLN A 21 19.02 16.19 3.22
C GLN A 21 17.67 16.64 2.68
N THR A 22 16.69 15.80 2.93
CA THR A 22 15.29 16.09 2.63
C THR A 22 14.61 16.59 3.90
N VAL A 23 13.78 17.62 3.77
CA VAL A 23 12.87 18.02 4.84
C VAL A 23 11.55 17.28 4.67
N VAL A 24 11.08 16.64 5.73
CA VAL A 24 9.81 15.91 5.76
C VAL A 24 8.74 16.81 6.36
N TYR A 25 7.59 16.88 5.68
CA TYR A 25 6.38 17.57 6.13
C TYR A 25 5.25 16.54 6.29
N LEU A 26 4.47 16.71 7.34
CA LEU A 26 3.38 15.81 7.72
C LEU A 26 2.05 16.55 7.68
N ASP A 27 0.96 15.84 7.46
CA ASP A 27 -0.39 16.39 7.53
C ASP A 27 -0.88 16.63 8.96
N ARG A 28 -0.28 15.96 9.96
CA ARG A 28 -0.53 16.14 11.39
C ARG A 28 0.72 15.77 12.21
N PRO A 29 0.81 16.18 13.48
CA PRO A 29 1.89 15.78 14.38
C PRO A 29 1.99 14.24 14.54
N MET A 30 3.17 13.75 14.91
CA MET A 30 3.41 12.33 15.17
C MET A 30 2.83 11.93 16.53
N ASP A 31 2.23 10.73 16.61
CA ASP A 31 1.74 10.19 17.88
C ASP A 31 2.87 9.84 18.85
N ILE A 32 4.08 9.58 18.32
CA ILE A 32 5.31 9.34 19.12
C ILE A 32 5.91 10.63 19.72
N THR A 33 5.39 11.80 19.40
CA THR A 33 5.86 13.09 19.93
C THR A 33 4.72 13.86 20.61
N PRO A 34 4.11 13.35 21.68
CA PRO A 34 2.89 13.91 22.25
C PRO A 34 3.03 15.34 22.80
N TYR A 35 4.26 15.82 22.98
CA TYR A 35 4.58 17.18 23.45
C TYR A 35 5.03 18.13 22.34
N ASP A 36 5.19 17.63 21.11
CA ASP A 36 5.62 18.41 19.95
C ASP A 36 4.53 18.43 18.88
N THR A 37 4.03 19.61 18.58
CA THR A 37 3.03 19.82 17.51
C THR A 37 3.68 20.02 16.15
N SER A 38 4.98 19.83 16.03
CA SER A 38 5.71 19.99 14.78
C SER A 38 5.22 19.03 13.71
N VAL A 39 5.09 19.55 12.50
CA VAL A 39 4.80 18.78 11.27
C VAL A 39 5.95 18.88 10.27
N ARG A 40 7.11 19.41 10.72
CA ARG A 40 8.28 19.62 9.87
C ARG A 40 9.53 19.08 10.57
N TYR A 41 10.21 18.15 9.89
CA TYR A 41 11.40 17.48 10.41
C TYR A 41 12.51 17.48 9.36
N ASP A 42 13.73 17.85 9.76
CA ASP A 42 14.94 17.62 8.96
C ASP A 42 15.54 16.23 9.24
N GLY A 43 16.63 15.92 8.53
CA GLY A 43 17.26 14.61 8.66
C GLY A 43 17.83 14.35 10.05
N ALA A 44 18.36 15.37 10.72
CA ALA A 44 18.94 15.25 12.07
C ALA A 44 17.83 15.00 13.11
N ALA A 45 16.73 15.76 13.04
CA ALA A 45 15.58 15.58 13.92
C ALA A 45 14.99 14.17 13.78
N LEU A 46 14.84 13.66 12.56
CA LEU A 46 14.35 12.30 12.33
C LEU A 46 15.31 11.22 12.86
N ALA A 47 16.61 11.39 12.67
CA ALA A 47 17.60 10.44 13.18
C ALA A 47 17.61 10.41 14.72
N ASN A 48 17.57 11.58 15.37
CA ASN A 48 17.47 11.69 16.82
C ASN A 48 16.21 11.03 17.36
N LEU A 49 15.07 11.23 16.70
CA LEU A 49 13.80 10.63 17.10
C LEU A 49 13.82 9.09 16.95
N VAL A 50 14.40 8.55 15.88
CA VAL A 50 14.59 7.10 15.73
C VAL A 50 15.47 6.54 16.85
N ALA A 51 16.53 7.26 17.20
CA ALA A 51 17.43 6.87 18.29
C ALA A 51 16.70 6.89 19.65
N GLU A 52 15.96 7.95 19.95
CA GLU A 52 15.15 8.09 21.17
C GLU A 52 14.12 6.97 21.30
N VAL A 53 13.32 6.73 20.24
CA VAL A 53 12.33 5.65 20.23
C VAL A 53 13.00 4.28 20.40
N SER A 54 14.21 4.07 19.85
CA SER A 54 14.97 2.84 20.10
C SER A 54 15.34 2.67 21.58
N GLY A 55 15.57 3.78 22.30
CA GLY A 55 15.76 3.83 23.75
C GLY A 55 14.50 3.37 24.51
N TRP A 56 13.33 3.85 24.10
CA TRP A 56 12.05 3.43 24.69
C TRP A 56 11.81 1.93 24.54
N LEU A 57 12.01 1.40 23.33
CA LEU A 57 11.86 -0.03 23.07
C LEU A 57 12.82 -0.86 23.94
N TYR A 58 14.07 -0.39 24.07
CA TYR A 58 15.07 -1.07 24.87
C TYR A 58 14.74 -1.01 26.38
N ALA A 59 14.25 0.12 26.89
CA ALA A 59 13.80 0.29 28.26
C ALA A 59 12.56 -0.55 28.59
N ALA A 60 11.64 -0.71 27.61
CA ALA A 60 10.51 -1.62 27.70
C ALA A 60 10.88 -3.11 27.59
N GLY A 61 12.18 -3.45 27.59
CA GLY A 61 12.68 -4.82 27.62
C GLY A 61 12.86 -5.48 26.26
N VAL A 62 12.72 -4.75 25.14
CA VAL A 62 12.92 -5.29 23.79
C VAL A 62 14.42 -5.45 23.49
N ARG A 63 14.81 -6.58 22.91
CA ARG A 63 16.18 -6.94 22.57
C ARG A 63 16.29 -7.42 21.13
N ARG A 64 17.50 -7.63 20.64
CA ARG A 64 17.76 -8.21 19.31
C ARG A 64 17.03 -9.55 19.17
N GLY A 65 16.34 -9.72 18.04
CA GLY A 65 15.55 -10.90 17.71
C GLY A 65 14.13 -10.91 18.28
N ASP A 66 13.81 -10.04 19.26
CA ASP A 66 12.44 -9.91 19.76
C ASP A 66 11.52 -9.33 18.69
N ARG A 67 10.26 -9.78 18.68
CA ARG A 67 9.22 -9.20 17.88
C ARG A 67 8.44 -8.15 18.68
N ILE A 68 8.09 -7.06 18.02
CA ILE A 68 7.13 -6.08 18.53
C ILE A 68 5.95 -5.97 17.55
N ALA A 69 4.76 -5.70 18.05
CA ALA A 69 3.61 -5.34 17.21
C ALA A 69 3.41 -3.83 17.27
N VAL A 70 3.25 -3.19 16.12
CA VAL A 70 2.89 -1.77 16.01
C VAL A 70 1.54 -1.66 15.36
N VAL A 71 0.48 -1.40 16.15
CA VAL A 71 -0.92 -1.36 15.73
C VAL A 71 -1.41 0.08 15.82
N LYS A 72 -1.39 0.80 14.70
CA LYS A 72 -1.70 2.23 14.76
C LYS A 72 -2.37 2.77 13.51
N GLU A 73 -2.92 3.97 13.64
CA GLU A 73 -3.44 4.75 12.54
C GLU A 73 -2.37 4.99 11.47
N ASN A 74 -2.84 5.17 10.23
CA ASN A 74 -1.92 5.44 9.11
C ASN A 74 -1.23 6.78 9.30
N HIS A 75 0.07 6.76 9.58
CA HIS A 75 0.88 7.95 9.72
C HIS A 75 2.37 7.62 9.52
N PHE A 76 3.19 8.65 9.23
CA PHE A 76 4.61 8.52 8.93
C PHE A 76 5.43 7.91 10.07
N ASP A 77 5.04 8.13 11.32
CA ASP A 77 5.73 7.56 12.50
C ASP A 77 5.67 6.03 12.60
N MET A 78 4.82 5.36 11.81
CA MET A 78 4.93 3.92 11.60
C MET A 78 6.31 3.53 11.05
N ILE A 79 6.85 4.31 10.09
CA ILE A 79 8.20 4.09 9.55
C ILE A 79 9.26 4.32 10.64
N MET A 80 9.06 5.34 11.49
CA MET A 80 9.97 5.66 12.58
C MET A 80 10.06 4.53 13.61
N LEU A 81 8.91 3.98 14.01
CA LEU A 81 8.82 2.84 14.94
C LEU A 81 9.48 1.58 14.36
N VAL A 82 9.23 1.28 13.09
CA VAL A 82 9.90 0.15 12.40
C VAL A 82 11.42 0.36 12.34
N ALA A 83 11.87 1.57 12.01
CA ALA A 83 13.30 1.89 11.95
C ALA A 83 13.96 1.81 13.35
N ALA A 84 13.29 2.28 14.40
CA ALA A 84 13.78 2.21 15.77
C ALA A 84 13.93 0.75 16.26
N ALA A 85 12.96 -0.10 15.97
CA ALA A 85 13.06 -1.54 16.25
C ALA A 85 14.22 -2.19 15.48
N ALA A 86 14.33 -1.92 14.18
CA ALA A 86 15.41 -2.44 13.34
C ALA A 86 16.80 -1.92 13.79
N ARG A 87 16.89 -0.72 14.38
CA ARG A 87 18.13 -0.14 14.91
C ARG A 87 18.72 -0.98 16.06
N ILE A 88 17.85 -1.58 16.88
CA ILE A 88 18.27 -2.49 17.98
C ILE A 88 18.22 -3.97 17.59
N GLY A 89 17.97 -4.28 16.32
CA GLY A 89 17.88 -5.65 15.78
C GLY A 89 16.59 -6.39 16.16
N ALA A 90 15.59 -5.69 16.67
CA ALA A 90 14.25 -6.22 16.87
C ALA A 90 13.42 -6.18 15.58
N VAL A 91 12.35 -6.97 15.53
CA VAL A 91 11.51 -7.18 14.34
C VAL A 91 10.13 -6.59 14.58
N ALA A 92 9.85 -5.42 14.00
CA ALA A 92 8.55 -4.78 14.13
C ALA A 92 7.54 -5.36 13.12
N ALA A 93 6.39 -5.81 13.62
CA ALA A 93 5.22 -6.12 12.82
C ALA A 93 4.36 -4.85 12.67
N ALA A 94 4.40 -4.25 11.50
CA ALA A 94 3.60 -3.07 11.17
C ALA A 94 2.17 -3.48 10.82
N ILE A 95 1.22 -3.20 11.70
CA ILE A 95 -0.18 -3.57 11.59
C ILE A 95 -1.02 -2.30 11.47
N SER A 96 -1.75 -2.16 10.35
CA SER A 96 -2.64 -1.01 10.14
C SER A 96 -3.81 -1.03 11.12
N GLY A 97 -4.09 0.11 11.74
CA GLY A 97 -5.26 0.33 12.60
C GLY A 97 -6.60 0.28 11.86
N SER A 98 -6.60 0.26 10.53
CA SER A 98 -7.79 0.03 9.70
C SER A 98 -8.14 -1.46 9.47
N ASN A 99 -7.37 -2.40 10.04
CA ASN A 99 -7.79 -3.79 10.07
C ASN A 99 -9.06 -3.93 10.91
N LEU A 100 -9.89 -4.91 10.53
CA LEU A 100 -11.08 -5.23 11.31
C LEU A 100 -10.68 -5.64 12.74
N PRO A 101 -11.39 -5.18 13.79
CA PRO A 101 -11.06 -5.51 15.18
C PRO A 101 -10.89 -7.02 15.41
N GLU A 102 -11.76 -7.86 14.81
CA GLU A 102 -11.71 -9.32 14.89
C GLU A 102 -10.43 -9.95 14.31
N HIS A 103 -9.68 -9.22 13.49
CA HIS A 103 -8.40 -9.67 12.95
C HIS A 103 -7.21 -9.32 13.86
N LEU A 104 -7.37 -8.34 14.76
CA LEU A 104 -6.23 -7.85 15.57
C LEU A 104 -5.76 -8.89 16.57
N ALA A 105 -6.66 -9.54 17.31
CA ALA A 105 -6.29 -10.57 18.26
C ALA A 105 -5.54 -11.75 17.62
N PRO A 106 -6.04 -12.37 16.52
CA PRO A 106 -5.30 -13.42 15.81
C PRO A 106 -3.94 -12.96 15.24
N LEU A 107 -3.84 -11.70 14.81
CA LEU A 107 -2.56 -11.15 14.32
C LEU A 107 -1.56 -11.00 15.47
N LEU A 108 -1.98 -10.48 16.63
CA LEU A 108 -1.15 -10.33 17.81
C LEU A 108 -0.70 -11.69 18.36
N GLU A 109 -1.60 -12.66 18.44
CA GLU A 109 -1.28 -14.03 18.83
C GLU A 109 -0.19 -14.62 17.94
N ARG A 110 -0.32 -14.47 16.62
CA ARG A 110 0.65 -14.97 15.64
C ARG A 110 1.99 -14.23 15.73
N VAL A 111 1.98 -12.91 15.94
CA VAL A 111 3.21 -12.13 16.17
C VAL A 111 3.89 -12.55 17.46
N SER A 112 3.11 -12.87 18.50
CA SER A 112 3.61 -13.14 19.87
C SER A 112 4.63 -12.09 20.31
N PRO A 113 4.21 -10.81 20.44
CA PRO A 113 5.15 -9.70 20.60
C PRO A 113 5.69 -9.59 22.02
N LYS A 114 6.95 -9.18 22.15
CA LYS A 114 7.55 -8.79 23.43
C LYS A 114 6.98 -7.47 23.95
N LEU A 115 6.61 -6.57 23.04
CA LEU A 115 5.97 -5.28 23.31
C LEU A 115 4.93 -5.03 22.23
N THR A 116 3.75 -4.53 22.60
CA THR A 116 2.76 -4.03 21.65
C THR A 116 2.67 -2.50 21.73
N VAL A 117 2.79 -1.82 20.61
CA VAL A 117 2.62 -0.36 20.50
C VAL A 117 1.28 -0.09 19.84
N PHE A 118 0.37 0.58 20.55
CA PHE A 118 -0.95 0.95 20.05
C PHE A 118 -1.09 2.47 19.88
N SER A 119 -1.74 2.94 18.80
CA SER A 119 -2.43 4.23 18.88
C SER A 119 -3.63 4.08 19.81
N ARG A 120 -3.85 5.06 20.70
CA ARG A 120 -4.99 5.08 21.62
C ARG A 120 -6.32 4.88 20.91
N SER A 121 -6.57 5.64 19.85
CA SER A 121 -7.81 5.56 19.06
C SER A 121 -8.09 4.17 18.46
N VAL A 122 -7.03 3.47 18.03
CA VAL A 122 -7.14 2.11 17.51
C VAL A 122 -7.51 1.14 18.61
N LEU A 123 -6.85 1.24 19.77
CA LEU A 123 -7.12 0.37 20.92
C LEU A 123 -8.53 0.58 21.46
N GLU A 124 -8.99 1.84 21.61
CA GLU A 124 -10.35 2.16 22.05
C GLU A 124 -11.41 1.55 21.14
N ARG A 125 -11.28 1.71 19.82
CA ARG A 125 -12.21 1.09 18.85
C ARG A 125 -12.19 -0.43 18.91
N ALA A 126 -11.00 -1.00 18.97
CA ALA A 126 -10.85 -2.46 19.00
C ALA A 126 -11.39 -3.06 20.29
N ALA A 127 -11.21 -2.38 21.42
CA ALA A 127 -11.71 -2.81 22.73
C ALA A 127 -13.24 -2.78 22.84
N GLN A 128 -13.94 -1.99 22.04
CA GLN A 128 -15.41 -2.03 21.96
C GLN A 128 -15.92 -3.39 21.49
N VAL A 129 -15.15 -4.09 20.65
CA VAL A 129 -15.49 -5.42 20.11
C VAL A 129 -14.79 -6.52 20.90
N HIS A 130 -13.54 -6.27 21.30
CA HIS A 130 -12.66 -7.21 21.99
C HIS A 130 -12.03 -6.57 23.24
N PRO A 131 -12.76 -6.46 24.37
CA PRO A 131 -12.28 -5.80 25.60
C PRO A 131 -10.94 -6.32 26.12
N HIS A 132 -10.66 -7.61 25.93
CA HIS A 132 -9.40 -8.23 26.34
C HIS A 132 -8.14 -7.63 25.69
N LEU A 133 -8.29 -6.85 24.61
CA LEU A 133 -7.16 -6.13 24.00
C LEU A 133 -6.60 -5.04 24.91
N LEU A 134 -7.37 -4.55 25.89
CA LEU A 134 -6.87 -3.63 26.92
C LEU A 134 -5.90 -4.33 27.90
N GLU A 135 -5.99 -5.64 28.03
CA GLU A 135 -5.19 -6.45 28.96
C GLU A 135 -3.94 -7.06 28.28
N VAL A 136 -3.67 -6.71 27.01
CA VAL A 136 -2.46 -7.20 26.32
C VAL A 136 -1.22 -6.75 27.10
N PRO A 137 -0.42 -7.71 27.61
CA PRO A 137 0.70 -7.38 28.47
C PRO A 137 1.77 -6.59 27.75
N ASN A 138 2.49 -5.76 28.49
CA ASN A 138 3.57 -4.94 27.98
C ASN A 138 3.15 -4.10 26.75
N SER A 139 2.10 -3.29 26.93
CA SER A 139 1.55 -2.41 25.89
C SER A 139 1.98 -0.96 26.10
N LEU A 140 2.60 -0.37 25.07
CA LEU A 140 2.85 1.07 24.97
C LEU A 140 1.70 1.72 24.21
N VAL A 141 0.94 2.58 24.86
CA VAL A 141 -0.17 3.30 24.24
C VAL A 141 0.25 4.73 23.90
N LEU A 142 0.28 5.02 22.61
CA LEU A 142 0.55 6.36 22.09
C LEU A 142 -0.72 7.20 22.21
N ALA A 143 -0.65 8.23 23.06
CA ALA A 143 -1.75 9.14 23.37
C ALA A 143 -1.23 10.58 23.48
N PRO A 144 -2.08 11.59 23.32
CA PRO A 144 -1.74 12.97 23.65
C PRO A 144 -1.24 13.11 25.10
N ALA A 145 -0.40 14.09 25.34
CA ALA A 145 0.12 14.37 26.67
C ALA A 145 -0.98 14.62 27.71
N GLY A 146 -0.82 14.09 28.92
CA GLY A 146 -1.74 14.30 30.04
C GLY A 146 -3.07 13.54 29.96
N VAL A 147 -3.23 12.65 28.98
CA VAL A 147 -4.43 11.80 28.86
C VAL A 147 -4.30 10.58 29.76
N GLU A 148 -5.35 10.25 30.50
CA GLU A 148 -5.41 9.10 31.41
C GLU A 148 -5.14 7.77 30.69
N LYS A 149 -4.45 6.83 31.36
CA LYS A 149 -4.19 5.47 30.83
C LYS A 149 -5.51 4.69 30.65
N LEU A 150 -5.61 3.94 29.57
CA LEU A 150 -6.75 3.05 29.33
C LEU A 150 -6.74 1.80 30.26
N HIS A 151 -5.56 1.40 30.72
CA HIS A 151 -5.35 0.35 31.69
C HIS A 151 -4.15 0.71 32.56
N PRO A 152 -4.15 0.39 33.87
CA PRO A 152 -3.04 0.78 34.80
C PRO A 152 -1.66 0.29 34.35
N ASP A 153 -1.58 -0.91 33.75
CA ASP A 153 -0.33 -1.55 33.34
C ASP A 153 0.19 -1.05 32.00
N HIS A 154 -0.55 -0.19 31.29
CA HIS A 154 -0.07 0.36 30.04
C HIS A 154 1.11 1.30 30.26
N LEU A 155 2.13 1.16 29.41
CA LEU A 155 3.20 2.15 29.28
C LEU A 155 2.70 3.34 28.46
N THR A 156 3.23 4.50 28.77
CA THR A 156 3.06 5.75 28.00
C THR A 156 4.41 6.25 27.51
N VAL A 157 4.42 7.26 26.65
CA VAL A 157 5.67 7.92 26.25
C VAL A 157 6.38 8.52 27.45
N ASP A 158 5.64 9.02 28.46
CA ASP A 158 6.22 9.60 29.67
C ASP A 158 6.97 8.59 30.52
N ASP A 159 6.49 7.37 30.60
CA ASP A 159 7.18 6.30 31.35
C ASP A 159 8.53 5.92 30.71
N LEU A 160 8.74 6.23 29.44
CA LEU A 160 9.91 5.81 28.66
C LEU A 160 10.79 6.96 28.19
N ARG A 161 10.31 8.19 28.26
CA ARG A 161 11.01 9.40 27.83
C ARG A 161 12.30 9.59 28.61
N GLY A 162 13.38 9.97 27.90
CA GLY A 162 14.71 10.14 28.51
C GLY A 162 15.45 8.82 28.78
N SER A 163 14.92 7.69 28.31
CA SER A 163 15.64 6.41 28.39
C SER A 163 16.96 6.44 27.62
N THR A 164 17.93 5.72 28.13
CA THR A 164 19.25 5.61 27.50
C THR A 164 19.15 5.02 26.10
N VAL A 165 19.69 5.73 25.12
CA VAL A 165 19.75 5.27 23.74
C VAL A 165 20.80 4.17 23.60
N PRO A 166 20.43 2.94 23.19
CA PRO A 166 21.39 1.87 23.01
C PRO A 166 22.25 2.07 21.76
N VAL A 167 23.43 1.50 21.75
CA VAL A 167 24.23 1.38 20.53
C VAL A 167 23.44 0.57 19.49
N ALA A 168 23.52 0.98 18.23
CA ALA A 168 22.86 0.27 17.15
C ALA A 168 23.37 -1.18 17.04
N ASN A 169 22.46 -2.14 16.96
CA ASN A 169 22.74 -3.57 16.87
C ASN A 169 21.87 -4.21 15.76
N LEU A 170 22.22 -3.89 14.52
CA LEU A 170 21.44 -4.25 13.35
C LEU A 170 21.40 -5.76 13.08
N ALA A 171 20.28 -6.26 12.63
CA ALA A 171 20.17 -7.61 12.07
C ALA A 171 21.01 -7.73 10.78
N ALA A 172 21.50 -8.95 10.49
CA ALA A 172 22.19 -9.24 9.24
C ALA A 172 21.27 -9.10 8.03
N ASP A 173 21.85 -8.99 6.81
CA ASP A 173 21.10 -8.69 5.58
C ASP A 173 19.97 -9.68 5.28
N ASP A 174 20.12 -10.94 5.67
CA ASP A 174 19.18 -12.04 5.40
C ASP A 174 18.34 -12.43 6.63
N GLU A 175 18.61 -11.84 7.80
CA GLU A 175 17.79 -12.05 9.00
C GLU A 175 16.48 -11.26 8.95
N PRO A 176 15.42 -11.68 9.67
CA PRO A 176 14.20 -10.90 9.82
C PRO A 176 14.47 -9.47 10.31
N MET A 177 13.90 -8.48 9.64
CA MET A 177 14.07 -7.07 9.98
C MET A 177 12.75 -6.39 10.34
N PHE A 178 11.70 -6.66 9.58
CA PHE A 178 10.35 -6.23 9.90
C PHE A 178 9.32 -7.17 9.28
N ILE A 179 8.09 -7.06 9.74
CA ILE A 179 6.93 -7.82 9.25
C ILE A 179 5.88 -6.82 8.79
N THR A 180 5.25 -7.12 7.65
CA THR A 180 4.06 -6.41 7.20
C THR A 180 2.91 -7.38 6.99
N HIS A 181 1.69 -6.88 6.95
CA HIS A 181 0.55 -7.75 6.63
C HIS A 181 0.09 -7.56 5.18
N THR A 182 -0.45 -8.63 4.58
CA THR A 182 -1.14 -8.51 3.29
C THR A 182 -2.47 -7.77 3.46
N SER A 183 -3.08 -7.36 2.35
CA SER A 183 -4.37 -6.64 2.39
C SER A 183 -5.56 -7.45 2.94
N GLY A 184 -5.43 -8.79 3.07
CA GLY A 184 -6.44 -9.64 3.70
C GLY A 184 -7.82 -9.59 3.01
N THR A 185 -7.86 -9.72 1.69
CA THR A 185 -9.13 -9.72 0.93
C THR A 185 -10.00 -10.94 1.21
N THR A 186 -9.43 -12.03 1.74
CA THR A 186 -10.08 -13.34 1.91
C THR A 186 -10.02 -13.89 3.34
N GLY A 187 -9.83 -13.05 4.36
CA GLY A 187 -9.75 -13.49 5.77
C GLY A 187 -8.67 -12.76 6.56
N VAL A 188 -8.18 -13.38 7.66
CA VAL A 188 -7.10 -12.82 8.48
C VAL A 188 -5.86 -12.57 7.62
N PRO A 189 -5.30 -11.36 7.62
CA PRO A 189 -4.12 -11.02 6.82
C PRO A 189 -2.93 -11.93 7.12
N LYS A 190 -2.13 -12.26 6.09
CA LYS A 190 -0.86 -12.95 6.27
C LYS A 190 0.19 -11.98 6.79
N LEU A 191 1.08 -12.47 7.63
CA LEU A 191 2.22 -11.72 8.15
C LEU A 191 3.47 -12.04 7.32
N VAL A 192 3.91 -11.09 6.49
CA VAL A 192 5.02 -11.25 5.54
C VAL A 192 6.32 -10.80 6.20
N VAL A 193 7.29 -11.69 6.34
CA VAL A 193 8.58 -11.42 6.98
C VAL A 193 9.59 -10.92 5.96
N HIS A 194 10.16 -9.75 6.20
CA HIS A 194 11.14 -9.10 5.33
C HIS A 194 12.52 -9.03 5.98
N SER A 195 13.57 -9.16 5.16
CA SER A 195 14.95 -8.89 5.53
C SER A 195 15.43 -7.53 5.01
N ALA A 196 16.60 -7.10 5.46
CA ALA A 196 17.25 -5.92 4.90
C ALA A 196 17.54 -6.10 3.39
N ARG A 197 17.93 -7.30 2.97
CA ARG A 197 18.12 -7.66 1.55
C ARG A 197 16.82 -7.50 0.75
N SER A 198 15.74 -8.17 1.18
CA SER A 198 14.47 -8.16 0.43
C SER A 198 13.91 -6.74 0.29
N ASN A 199 13.97 -5.93 1.35
CA ASN A 199 13.55 -4.54 1.34
C ASN A 199 14.39 -3.66 0.41
N TYR A 200 15.72 -3.81 0.45
CA TYR A 200 16.64 -3.08 -0.42
C TYR A 200 16.38 -3.38 -1.90
N TYR A 201 16.24 -4.66 -2.25
CA TYR A 201 15.95 -5.07 -3.63
C TYR A 201 14.53 -4.67 -4.06
N GLY A 202 13.56 -4.58 -3.14
CA GLY A 202 12.23 -4.04 -3.40
C GLY A 202 12.24 -2.56 -3.85
N SER A 203 13.23 -1.78 -3.41
CA SER A 203 13.42 -0.38 -3.83
C SER A 203 14.44 -0.18 -4.95
N ARG A 204 15.07 -1.25 -5.47
CA ARG A 204 16.23 -1.14 -6.37
C ARG A 204 15.93 -0.42 -7.68
N LEU A 205 14.70 -0.50 -8.18
CA LEU A 205 14.29 0.27 -9.36
C LEU A 205 14.44 1.77 -9.13
N GLU A 206 14.00 2.25 -8.00
CA GLU A 206 14.08 3.66 -7.61
C GLU A 206 15.48 4.05 -7.17
N LEU A 207 16.27 3.09 -6.67
CA LEU A 207 17.68 3.32 -6.35
C LEU A 207 18.55 3.45 -7.59
N ASN A 208 18.10 2.95 -8.75
CA ASN A 208 18.75 3.15 -10.04
C ASN A 208 18.34 4.50 -10.63
N ARG A 209 19.27 5.13 -11.33
CA ARG A 209 19.06 6.46 -11.90
C ARG A 209 18.20 6.38 -13.18
N LEU A 210 16.88 6.24 -13.01
CA LEU A 210 15.92 6.40 -14.10
C LEU A 210 15.37 7.83 -14.07
N PRO A 211 15.85 8.74 -14.96
CA PRO A 211 15.58 10.19 -14.86
C PRO A 211 14.10 10.56 -14.87
N MET A 212 13.24 9.67 -15.38
CA MET A 212 11.81 9.91 -15.52
C MET A 212 11.03 9.59 -14.23
N VAL A 213 11.43 8.56 -13.49
CA VAL A 213 10.68 8.03 -12.34
C VAL A 213 11.35 8.27 -10.99
N VAL A 214 12.60 8.74 -10.94
CA VAL A 214 13.24 9.10 -9.68
C VAL A 214 13.07 10.57 -9.36
N ASN A 215 13.03 10.89 -8.06
CA ASN A 215 12.98 12.26 -7.60
C ASN A 215 14.32 12.98 -7.86
N ARG A 216 14.20 14.27 -8.16
CA ARG A 216 15.29 15.22 -8.28
C ARG A 216 15.42 16.03 -7.00
N HIS A 217 16.56 16.63 -6.78
CA HIS A 217 16.76 17.51 -5.61
C HIS A 217 15.80 18.71 -5.54
N THR A 218 15.25 19.12 -6.68
CA THR A 218 14.26 20.19 -6.78
C THR A 218 12.82 19.72 -6.61
N ASP A 219 12.61 18.40 -6.52
CA ASP A 219 11.27 17.85 -6.43
C ASP A 219 10.69 18.04 -5.02
N VAL A 220 9.39 18.20 -5.00
CA VAL A 220 8.54 18.06 -3.83
C VAL A 220 7.73 16.79 -4.02
N SER A 221 8.03 15.76 -3.25
CA SER A 221 7.41 14.44 -3.36
C SER A 221 6.32 14.30 -2.31
N LEU A 222 5.07 14.18 -2.75
CA LEU A 222 3.95 13.86 -1.89
C LEU A 222 3.63 12.36 -1.96
N VAL A 223 3.40 11.75 -0.80
CA VAL A 223 2.98 10.36 -0.68
C VAL A 223 1.76 10.23 0.22
N SER A 224 0.77 9.46 -0.25
CA SER A 224 -0.40 9.09 0.55
C SER A 224 -0.73 7.61 0.29
N ILE A 225 -0.06 6.75 1.05
CA ILE A 225 -0.17 5.29 1.01
C ILE A 225 -0.28 4.72 2.43
N SER A 226 -0.49 3.42 2.56
CA SER A 226 -0.40 2.75 3.86
C SER A 226 1.07 2.67 4.33
N PHE A 227 1.40 3.33 5.44
CA PHE A 227 2.73 3.28 6.05
C PHE A 227 3.01 1.95 6.76
N ALA A 228 2.00 1.13 7.01
CA ALA A 228 2.15 -0.24 7.50
C ALA A 228 2.58 -1.24 6.40
N HIS A 229 2.58 -0.84 5.13
CA HIS A 229 2.93 -1.71 4.00
C HIS A 229 4.44 -1.68 3.69
N SER A 230 4.99 -2.81 3.18
CA SER A 230 6.40 -2.92 2.79
C SER A 230 6.86 -1.87 1.78
N ARG A 231 5.93 -1.37 0.93
CA ARG A 231 6.21 -0.28 -0.01
C ARG A 231 6.77 0.95 0.70
N SER A 232 6.21 1.37 1.82
CA SER A 232 6.63 2.56 2.55
C SER A 232 8.05 2.41 3.12
N GLN A 233 8.39 1.20 3.60
CA GLN A 233 9.71 0.90 4.14
C GLN A 233 10.80 0.88 3.05
N ALA A 234 10.45 0.41 1.84
CA ALA A 234 11.34 0.46 0.68
C ALA A 234 11.47 1.90 0.14
N TRP A 235 10.33 2.61 0.04
CA TRP A 235 10.21 3.96 -0.49
C TRP A 235 11.07 4.98 0.26
N ILE A 236 11.01 5.04 1.58
CA ILE A 236 11.75 6.04 2.37
C ILE A 236 13.25 5.98 2.11
N GLY A 237 13.79 4.78 1.99
CA GLY A 237 15.21 4.61 1.68
C GLY A 237 15.61 5.10 0.29
N ALA A 238 14.74 4.98 -0.71
CA ALA A 238 14.98 5.51 -2.04
C ALA A 238 14.87 7.05 -2.04
N GLN A 239 13.87 7.60 -1.35
CA GLN A 239 13.70 9.05 -1.21
C GLN A 239 14.92 9.70 -0.56
N PHE A 240 15.41 9.16 0.54
CA PHE A 240 16.59 9.69 1.23
C PHE A 240 17.87 9.58 0.40
N LYS A 241 17.98 8.58 -0.48
CA LYS A 241 19.11 8.50 -1.43
C LYS A 241 19.12 9.67 -2.43
N TRP A 242 17.96 10.02 -2.96
CA TRP A 242 17.84 11.05 -3.98
C TRP A 242 17.67 12.44 -3.38
N ALA A 243 17.30 12.52 -2.14
CA ALA A 243 17.12 13.73 -1.34
C ALA A 243 16.34 14.82 -2.09
N PRO A 244 15.04 14.61 -2.42
CA PRO A 244 14.19 15.67 -2.94
C PRO A 244 14.14 16.83 -1.94
N ALA A 245 13.83 18.03 -2.39
CA ALA A 245 13.78 19.22 -1.54
C ALA A 245 12.83 19.02 -0.35
N LYS A 246 11.67 18.37 -0.63
CA LYS A 246 10.67 18.09 0.39
C LYS A 246 10.07 16.69 0.17
N LEU A 247 9.77 16.01 1.27
CA LEU A 247 8.82 14.90 1.33
C LEU A 247 7.58 15.38 2.07
N VAL A 248 6.41 15.20 1.49
CA VAL A 248 5.13 15.51 2.11
C VAL A 248 4.41 14.18 2.33
N ALA A 249 4.37 13.71 3.57
CA ALA A 249 3.75 12.45 3.93
C ALA A 249 2.35 12.73 4.49
N VAL A 250 1.33 12.20 3.81
CA VAL A 250 -0.08 12.44 4.12
C VAL A 250 -0.70 11.12 4.59
N GLY A 251 -1.04 11.05 5.87
CA GLY A 251 -1.69 9.90 6.49
C GLY A 251 -3.18 9.84 6.20
N SER A 252 -3.81 11.01 6.04
CA SER A 252 -5.22 11.14 5.69
C SER A 252 -5.44 11.11 4.17
N HIS A 253 -6.52 10.46 3.75
CA HIS A 253 -6.95 10.44 2.33
C HIS A 253 -8.11 11.41 2.05
N SER A 254 -8.52 12.21 3.07
CA SER A 254 -9.58 13.21 2.91
C SER A 254 -9.18 14.28 1.89
N PRO A 255 -10.06 14.61 0.93
CA PRO A 255 -9.82 15.67 -0.04
C PRO A 255 -9.42 17.00 0.61
N ASP A 256 -10.06 17.40 1.72
CA ASP A 256 -9.77 18.67 2.42
C ASP A 256 -8.35 18.74 2.97
N VAL A 257 -7.84 17.62 3.52
CA VAL A 257 -6.46 17.54 4.02
C VAL A 257 -5.48 17.60 2.85
N VAL A 258 -5.79 16.86 1.79
CA VAL A 258 -4.95 16.79 0.60
C VAL A 258 -4.90 18.13 -0.12
N GLU A 259 -6.02 18.82 -0.24
CA GLU A 259 -6.09 20.19 -0.80
C GLU A 259 -5.10 21.12 -0.09
N LYS A 260 -5.17 21.20 1.24
CA LYS A 260 -4.24 22.00 2.05
C LYS A 260 -2.78 21.65 1.80
N MET A 261 -2.46 20.35 1.71
CA MET A 261 -1.09 19.89 1.44
C MET A 261 -0.62 20.29 0.04
N PHE A 262 -1.50 20.23 -0.97
CA PHE A 262 -1.17 20.67 -2.33
C PHE A 262 -0.99 22.19 -2.43
N GLU A 263 -1.85 22.97 -1.77
CA GLU A 263 -1.72 24.44 -1.70
C GLU A 263 -0.40 24.88 -1.07
N GLN A 264 -0.06 24.29 0.08
CA GLN A 264 1.12 24.67 0.85
C GLN A 264 2.44 24.21 0.21
N HIS A 265 2.44 23.05 -0.43
CA HIS A 265 3.70 22.42 -0.85
C HIS A 265 3.90 22.33 -2.35
N ARG A 266 2.84 22.44 -3.17
CA ARG A 266 2.87 22.35 -4.64
C ARG A 266 3.70 21.16 -5.15
N PRO A 267 3.27 19.93 -4.90
CA PRO A 267 4.00 18.73 -5.23
C PRO A 267 4.37 18.66 -6.72
N THR A 268 5.57 18.12 -7.00
CA THR A 268 6.03 17.85 -8.37
C THR A 268 5.96 16.36 -8.70
N THR A 269 5.97 15.50 -7.68
CA THR A 269 5.74 14.07 -7.79
C THR A 269 4.72 13.64 -6.73
N VAL A 270 3.81 12.75 -7.11
CA VAL A 270 2.73 12.27 -6.24
C VAL A 270 2.66 10.76 -6.33
N GLU A 271 2.66 10.07 -5.19
CA GLU A 271 2.42 8.63 -5.12
C GLU A 271 1.23 8.31 -4.24
N SER A 272 0.29 7.52 -4.77
CA SER A 272 -0.86 7.05 -4.00
C SER A 272 -1.41 5.73 -4.54
N THR A 273 -2.50 5.24 -3.93
CA THR A 273 -3.23 4.06 -4.39
C THR A 273 -4.33 4.45 -5.39
N PRO A 274 -4.79 3.53 -6.25
CA PRO A 274 -5.87 3.81 -7.19
C PRO A 274 -7.12 4.38 -6.54
N ALA A 275 -7.63 3.75 -5.49
CA ALA A 275 -8.83 4.21 -4.78
C ALA A 275 -8.68 5.62 -4.19
N VAL A 276 -7.47 5.97 -3.71
CA VAL A 276 -7.20 7.33 -3.20
C VAL A 276 -7.17 8.34 -4.33
N TYR A 277 -6.57 8.02 -5.48
CA TYR A 277 -6.63 8.88 -6.66
C TYR A 277 -8.07 9.10 -7.16
N GLN A 278 -8.89 8.05 -7.15
CA GLN A 278 -10.30 8.18 -7.51
C GLN A 278 -11.03 9.12 -6.54
N ARG A 279 -10.80 8.99 -5.22
CA ARG A 279 -11.36 9.90 -4.21
C ARG A 279 -10.93 11.36 -4.42
N TRP A 280 -9.75 11.61 -4.97
CA TRP A 280 -9.27 12.95 -5.29
C TRP A 280 -9.70 13.46 -6.67
N GLN A 281 -10.44 12.67 -7.44
CA GLN A 281 -10.83 13.06 -8.80
C GLN A 281 -11.74 14.29 -8.79
N THR A 282 -12.67 14.37 -7.86
CA THR A 282 -13.53 15.56 -7.68
C THR A 282 -12.68 16.83 -7.41
N LEU A 283 -11.61 16.69 -6.63
CA LEU A 283 -10.68 17.80 -6.39
C LEU A 283 -9.90 18.20 -7.65
N VAL A 284 -9.49 17.23 -8.47
CA VAL A 284 -8.83 17.50 -9.77
C VAL A 284 -9.76 18.22 -10.74
N GLU A 285 -11.03 17.87 -10.74
CA GLU A 285 -12.05 18.44 -11.61
C GLU A 285 -12.44 19.87 -11.18
N SER A 286 -12.60 20.11 -9.87
CA SER A 286 -12.99 21.41 -9.31
C SER A 286 -11.83 22.39 -9.17
N LYS A 287 -10.61 21.92 -8.86
CA LYS A 287 -9.41 22.73 -8.57
C LYS A 287 -8.16 22.21 -9.31
N PRO A 288 -8.18 22.11 -10.65
CA PRO A 288 -7.06 21.55 -11.43
C PRO A 288 -5.73 22.28 -11.24
N GLU A 289 -5.75 23.54 -10.84
CA GLU A 289 -4.55 24.35 -10.57
C GLU A 289 -3.67 23.78 -9.45
N LEU A 290 -4.23 23.06 -8.49
CA LEU A 290 -3.48 22.38 -7.43
C LEU A 290 -2.48 21.37 -7.99
N PHE A 291 -2.85 20.72 -9.09
CA PHE A 291 -2.06 19.67 -9.75
C PHE A 291 -1.15 20.17 -10.88
N ALA A 292 -1.18 21.49 -11.15
CA ALA A 292 -0.44 22.10 -12.25
C ALA A 292 1.08 21.85 -12.22
N SER A 293 1.67 21.73 -11.03
CA SER A 293 3.11 21.50 -10.82
C SER A 293 3.54 20.05 -11.00
N VAL A 294 2.62 19.08 -10.99
CA VAL A 294 2.97 17.66 -10.95
C VAL A 294 3.51 17.19 -12.30
N ARG A 295 4.72 16.64 -12.28
CA ARG A 295 5.40 16.04 -13.46
C ARG A 295 5.26 14.53 -13.52
N LEU A 296 5.05 13.88 -12.36
CA LEU A 296 4.98 12.42 -12.24
C LEU A 296 3.94 12.03 -11.19
N TYR A 297 2.99 11.23 -11.62
CA TYR A 297 2.11 10.48 -10.75
C TYR A 297 2.57 9.03 -10.70
N VAL A 298 2.45 8.40 -9.54
CA VAL A 298 2.80 6.99 -9.32
C VAL A 298 1.64 6.29 -8.64
N ASN A 299 1.15 5.20 -9.21
CA ASN A 299 0.28 4.29 -8.48
C ASN A 299 0.94 2.93 -8.31
N THR A 300 0.70 2.38 -7.13
CA THR A 300 1.04 1.02 -6.73
C THR A 300 -0.21 0.36 -6.15
N PHE A 301 -0.11 -0.90 -5.74
CA PHE A 301 -1.15 -1.70 -5.08
C PHE A 301 -2.21 -2.30 -6.01
N ASP A 302 -2.78 -1.55 -6.95
CA ASP A 302 -3.80 -2.03 -7.87
C ASP A 302 -3.70 -1.34 -9.24
N LEU A 303 -4.50 -1.80 -10.21
CA LEU A 303 -4.64 -1.16 -11.51
C LEU A 303 -5.37 0.18 -11.38
N MET A 304 -5.00 1.12 -12.25
CA MET A 304 -5.63 2.43 -12.30
C MET A 304 -6.56 2.54 -13.51
N HIS A 305 -7.71 3.17 -13.36
CA HIS A 305 -8.63 3.40 -14.47
C HIS A 305 -8.10 4.49 -15.43
N PRO A 306 -8.27 4.32 -16.74
CA PRO A 306 -7.78 5.27 -17.74
C PRO A 306 -8.38 6.68 -17.60
N SER A 307 -9.66 6.78 -17.18
CA SER A 307 -10.36 8.05 -16.93
C SER A 307 -9.63 8.88 -15.88
N THR A 308 -9.29 8.27 -14.75
CA THR A 308 -8.56 8.94 -13.67
C THR A 308 -7.16 9.37 -14.12
N VAL A 309 -6.39 8.47 -14.79
CA VAL A 309 -5.08 8.85 -15.34
C VAL A 309 -5.20 10.05 -16.27
N ARG A 310 -6.23 10.07 -17.12
CA ARG A 310 -6.50 11.16 -18.06
C ARG A 310 -6.78 12.48 -17.35
N ALA A 311 -7.65 12.48 -16.33
CA ALA A 311 -8.00 13.66 -15.55
C ALA A 311 -6.76 14.31 -14.88
N PHE A 312 -5.98 13.51 -14.16
CA PHE A 312 -4.79 14.00 -13.47
C PHE A 312 -3.68 14.48 -14.44
N LEU A 313 -3.45 13.76 -15.54
CA LEU A 313 -2.48 14.20 -16.54
C LEU A 313 -2.94 15.48 -17.26
N ALA A 314 -4.25 15.67 -17.46
CA ALA A 314 -4.81 16.91 -18.05
C ALA A 314 -4.61 18.11 -17.12
N ALA A 315 -4.82 17.96 -15.81
CA ALA A 315 -4.66 19.02 -14.81
C ALA A 315 -3.21 19.54 -14.68
N SER A 316 -2.23 18.70 -15.00
CA SER A 316 -0.83 19.13 -14.99
C SER A 316 -0.54 20.15 -16.11
N ARG A 317 0.15 21.25 -15.78
CA ARG A 317 0.68 22.23 -16.76
C ARG A 317 2.08 21.91 -17.26
N ARG A 318 2.66 20.78 -16.82
CA ARG A 318 3.97 20.34 -17.34
C ARG A 318 3.83 19.89 -18.79
N ARG A 319 4.87 20.15 -19.59
CA ARG A 319 4.87 19.79 -21.01
C ARG A 319 4.71 18.27 -21.25
N PHE A 320 5.37 17.47 -20.41
CA PHE A 320 5.37 16.01 -20.49
C PHE A 320 5.12 15.40 -19.10
N PRO A 321 3.90 15.50 -18.57
CA PRO A 321 3.59 14.81 -17.33
C PRO A 321 3.48 13.31 -17.61
N LEU A 322 3.86 12.50 -16.63
CA LEU A 322 3.90 11.06 -16.71
C LEU A 322 3.07 10.43 -15.61
N TRP A 323 2.53 9.28 -15.91
CA TRP A 323 1.91 8.38 -14.93
C TRP A 323 2.64 7.06 -14.91
N ALA A 324 3.27 6.70 -13.81
CA ALA A 324 3.94 5.42 -13.61
C ALA A 324 3.02 4.48 -12.83
N GLN A 325 2.68 3.35 -13.42
CA GLN A 325 1.94 2.27 -12.76
C GLN A 325 2.89 1.12 -12.47
N CYS A 326 2.89 0.62 -11.24
CA CYS A 326 3.72 -0.49 -10.83
C CYS A 326 2.86 -1.59 -10.19
N TRP A 327 2.93 -2.79 -10.77
CA TRP A 327 2.33 -3.99 -10.22
C TRP A 327 3.35 -4.77 -9.39
N GLY A 328 2.93 -5.21 -8.21
CA GLY A 328 3.74 -5.97 -7.29
C GLY A 328 2.92 -6.61 -6.18
N GLN A 329 3.60 -7.31 -5.30
CA GLN A 329 3.00 -7.93 -4.12
C GLN A 329 3.90 -7.69 -2.91
N SER A 330 3.33 -7.73 -1.70
CA SER A 330 4.09 -7.62 -0.45
C SER A 330 5.23 -8.62 -0.39
N GLU A 331 5.03 -9.81 -0.93
CA GLU A 331 5.95 -10.94 -0.88
C GLU A 331 7.19 -10.80 -1.76
N VAL A 332 7.08 -10.05 -2.87
CA VAL A 332 8.15 -10.00 -3.89
C VAL A 332 8.51 -8.59 -4.35
N GLY A 333 7.84 -7.58 -3.78
CA GLY A 333 8.01 -6.19 -4.20
C GLY A 333 7.49 -5.92 -5.61
N PRO A 334 8.04 -4.90 -6.33
CA PRO A 334 7.59 -4.52 -7.67
C PRO A 334 7.98 -5.60 -8.70
N ILE A 335 7.01 -6.03 -9.52
CA ILE A 335 7.18 -7.11 -10.51
C ILE A 335 7.27 -6.53 -11.92
N ALA A 336 6.36 -5.64 -12.27
CA ALA A 336 6.31 -5.01 -13.59
C ALA A 336 5.82 -3.57 -13.47
N GLY A 337 6.13 -2.78 -14.47
CA GLY A 337 5.67 -1.40 -14.51
C GLY A 337 5.56 -0.87 -15.92
N THR A 338 4.78 0.19 -16.05
CA THR A 338 4.63 0.95 -17.29
C THR A 338 4.51 2.43 -16.99
N ILE A 339 4.73 3.23 -18.01
CA ILE A 339 4.59 4.69 -17.95
C ILE A 339 3.57 5.09 -18.99
N TYR A 340 2.54 5.82 -18.57
CA TYR A 340 1.52 6.38 -19.43
C TYR A 340 1.76 7.87 -19.68
N THR A 341 1.44 8.28 -20.88
CA THR A 341 1.41 9.68 -21.33
C THR A 341 -0.02 10.07 -21.68
N ARG A 342 -0.29 11.36 -21.83
CA ARG A 342 -1.61 11.86 -22.29
C ARG A 342 -2.09 11.17 -23.57
N ALA A 343 -1.20 10.91 -24.51
CA ALA A 343 -1.55 10.28 -25.79
C ALA A 343 -2.04 8.83 -25.61
N MET A 344 -1.44 8.07 -24.68
CA MET A 344 -1.76 6.66 -24.47
C MET A 344 -3.15 6.44 -23.84
N VAL A 345 -3.64 7.39 -23.05
CA VAL A 345 -4.94 7.29 -22.33
C VAL A 345 -6.02 8.18 -22.97
N ARG A 346 -5.79 8.71 -24.17
CA ARG A 346 -6.72 9.64 -24.83
C ARG A 346 -8.05 9.02 -25.22
N LYS A 347 -8.06 7.73 -25.55
CA LYS A 347 -9.27 7.02 -26.02
C LYS A 347 -10.20 6.76 -24.84
N VAL A 348 -11.41 7.30 -24.90
CA VAL A 348 -12.49 7.06 -23.94
C VAL A 348 -13.06 5.64 -24.12
N GLY A 349 -13.50 5.02 -23.03
CA GLY A 349 -14.09 3.69 -23.04
C GLY A 349 -13.08 2.58 -23.37
N SER A 350 -11.81 2.76 -22.99
CA SER A 350 -10.77 1.75 -23.22
C SER A 350 -10.17 1.27 -21.90
N ALA A 351 -9.74 0.02 -21.88
CA ALA A 351 -8.98 -0.57 -20.75
C ALA A 351 -7.46 -0.43 -20.93
N ALA A 352 -6.99 0.73 -21.41
CA ALA A 352 -5.59 0.94 -21.78
C ALA A 352 -4.61 0.68 -20.63
N THR A 353 -5.05 0.84 -19.38
CA THR A 353 -4.24 0.67 -18.18
C THR A 353 -4.15 -0.77 -17.66
N ASN A 354 -4.87 -1.74 -18.24
CA ASN A 354 -4.74 -3.16 -17.92
C ASN A 354 -3.41 -3.76 -18.40
N THR A 355 -2.68 -3.04 -19.26
CA THR A 355 -1.30 -3.38 -19.62
C THR A 355 -0.36 -2.93 -18.51
N ILE A 356 0.14 -3.87 -17.71
CA ILE A 356 1.10 -3.57 -16.62
C ILE A 356 2.54 -3.39 -17.12
N GLY A 357 2.78 -3.49 -18.42
CA GLY A 357 4.08 -3.23 -19.04
C GLY A 357 5.05 -4.40 -18.91
N TRP A 358 6.30 -4.09 -18.61
CA TRP A 358 7.39 -5.07 -18.61
C TRP A 358 7.87 -5.38 -17.20
N SER A 359 8.40 -6.60 -17.03
CA SER A 359 9.18 -6.91 -15.83
C SER A 359 10.27 -5.88 -15.65
N VAL A 360 10.53 -5.48 -14.41
CA VAL A 360 11.57 -4.50 -14.09
C VAL A 360 12.94 -5.02 -14.58
N PRO A 361 13.56 -4.39 -15.61
CA PRO A 361 14.78 -4.92 -16.23
C PRO A 361 15.92 -5.09 -15.22
N GLY A 362 16.61 -6.22 -15.28
CA GLY A 362 17.75 -6.53 -14.41
C GLY A 362 17.38 -6.86 -12.95
N LEU A 363 16.13 -6.71 -12.55
CA LEU A 363 15.67 -6.92 -11.16
C LEU A 363 14.68 -8.06 -11.05
N MET A 364 13.78 -8.18 -12.01
CA MET A 364 12.66 -9.11 -11.97
C MET A 364 12.58 -9.91 -13.25
N ARG A 365 12.31 -11.21 -13.13
CA ARG A 365 11.95 -12.08 -14.24
C ARG A 365 10.54 -12.59 -14.03
N THR A 366 9.75 -12.64 -15.10
CA THR A 366 8.39 -13.19 -15.06
C THR A 366 8.20 -14.22 -16.16
N LYS A 367 7.37 -15.21 -15.90
CA LYS A 367 6.86 -16.17 -16.89
C LYS A 367 5.39 -16.42 -16.66
N VAL A 368 4.71 -16.85 -17.71
CA VAL A 368 3.31 -17.30 -17.64
C VAL A 368 3.30 -18.79 -17.80
N VAL A 369 2.58 -19.48 -16.90
CA VAL A 369 2.48 -20.95 -16.91
C VAL A 369 1.01 -21.36 -16.93
N ASP A 370 0.77 -22.49 -17.53
CA ASP A 370 -0.51 -23.18 -17.49
C ASP A 370 -0.79 -23.64 -16.05
N PRO A 371 -1.96 -23.34 -15.46
CA PRO A 371 -2.25 -23.65 -14.07
C PRO A 371 -2.27 -25.14 -13.75
N ASP A 372 -2.64 -26.00 -14.71
CA ASP A 372 -2.80 -27.44 -14.50
C ASP A 372 -1.48 -28.19 -14.66
N THR A 373 -0.69 -27.78 -15.65
CA THR A 373 0.56 -28.50 -16.00
C THR A 373 1.83 -27.83 -15.48
N GLY A 374 1.78 -26.57 -15.05
CA GLY A 374 2.94 -25.76 -14.64
C GLY A 374 3.91 -25.44 -15.79
N ARG A 375 3.60 -25.83 -17.03
CA ARG A 375 4.43 -25.59 -18.21
C ARG A 375 4.27 -24.17 -18.71
N ARG A 376 5.34 -23.59 -19.22
CA ARG A 376 5.31 -22.24 -19.82
C ARG A 376 4.36 -22.23 -21.03
N VAL A 377 3.47 -21.24 -21.07
CA VAL A 377 2.58 -21.02 -22.20
C VAL A 377 3.19 -20.09 -23.27
N ARG A 378 2.62 -20.15 -24.49
CA ARG A 378 3.01 -19.25 -25.61
C ARG A 378 2.48 -17.83 -25.38
N TRP A 379 3.07 -16.87 -26.08
CA TRP A 379 2.59 -15.49 -26.09
C TRP A 379 1.13 -15.39 -26.48
N GLY A 380 0.39 -14.48 -25.85
CA GLY A 380 -1.05 -14.29 -26.02
C GLY A 380 -1.92 -15.31 -25.26
N ARG A 381 -1.37 -16.39 -24.72
CA ARG A 381 -2.14 -17.36 -23.91
C ARG A 381 -2.14 -16.97 -22.43
N LYS A 382 -3.35 -16.96 -21.85
CA LYS A 382 -3.59 -16.74 -20.44
C LYS A 382 -2.99 -17.87 -19.60
N GLY A 383 -2.56 -17.55 -18.40
CA GLY A 383 -2.06 -18.50 -17.41
C GLY A 383 -1.67 -17.78 -16.11
N VAL A 384 -1.14 -18.50 -15.15
CA VAL A 384 -0.66 -17.97 -13.88
C VAL A 384 0.67 -17.23 -14.08
N LEU A 385 0.76 -16.04 -13.52
CA LEU A 385 1.99 -15.24 -13.53
C LEU A 385 2.93 -15.70 -12.42
N LEU A 386 4.14 -16.11 -12.79
CA LEU A 386 5.22 -16.40 -11.85
C LEU A 386 6.28 -15.32 -11.91
N SER A 387 6.82 -14.94 -10.76
CA SER A 387 7.90 -13.95 -10.63
C SER A 387 9.15 -14.53 -9.97
N CYS A 388 10.32 -13.95 -10.25
CA CYS A 388 11.59 -14.32 -9.64
C CYS A 388 12.43 -13.07 -9.38
N SER A 389 12.72 -12.80 -8.10
CA SER A 389 13.43 -11.61 -7.63
C SER A 389 14.20 -11.90 -6.35
N GLU A 390 15.22 -11.10 -6.08
CA GLU A 390 15.92 -11.05 -4.79
C GLU A 390 15.13 -10.27 -3.71
N SER A 391 14.05 -9.59 -4.08
CA SER A 391 13.14 -8.89 -3.15
C SER A 391 12.11 -9.81 -2.50
N ARG A 392 12.15 -11.13 -2.77
CA ARG A 392 11.25 -12.09 -2.16
C ARG A 392 11.38 -12.07 -0.64
N CYS A 393 10.25 -12.07 0.07
CA CYS A 393 10.17 -12.18 1.52
C CYS A 393 10.81 -13.50 2.01
N ILE A 394 11.11 -13.54 3.30
CA ILE A 394 11.71 -14.73 3.91
C ILE A 394 10.66 -15.81 4.13
N ASP A 395 9.50 -15.41 4.71
CA ASP A 395 8.47 -16.35 5.16
C ASP A 395 7.12 -15.65 5.37
N TYR A 396 6.09 -16.44 5.65
CA TYR A 396 4.87 -16.03 6.32
C TYR A 396 4.90 -16.45 7.78
N LEU A 397 4.91 -15.49 8.71
CA LEU A 397 4.98 -15.78 10.14
C LEU A 397 3.78 -16.64 10.57
N GLY A 398 4.06 -17.83 11.09
CA GLY A 398 3.05 -18.81 11.52
C GLY A 398 2.31 -19.52 10.39
N GLU A 399 2.74 -19.35 9.12
CA GLU A 399 2.13 -20.01 7.95
C GLU A 399 3.21 -20.44 6.93
N THR A 400 4.31 -21.02 7.40
CA THR A 400 5.46 -21.41 6.56
C THR A 400 5.06 -22.38 5.45
N ASP A 401 4.22 -23.38 5.71
CA ASP A 401 3.71 -24.31 4.70
C ASP A 401 3.04 -23.58 3.53
N ARG A 402 2.30 -22.51 3.85
CA ARG A 402 1.62 -21.67 2.87
C ARG A 402 2.58 -20.82 2.05
N HIS A 403 3.69 -20.40 2.65
CA HIS A 403 4.77 -19.72 1.96
C HIS A 403 5.50 -20.69 1.01
N GLU A 404 5.84 -21.89 1.48
CA GLU A 404 6.49 -22.92 0.68
C GLU A 404 5.64 -23.36 -0.50
N PHE A 405 4.33 -23.54 -0.29
CA PHE A 405 3.38 -23.88 -1.36
C PHE A 405 3.38 -22.88 -2.53
N LYS A 406 3.65 -21.60 -2.26
CA LYS A 406 3.77 -20.59 -3.31
C LYS A 406 5.13 -20.60 -4.04
N GLN A 407 6.07 -21.39 -3.57
CA GLN A 407 7.40 -21.47 -4.17
C GLN A 407 7.48 -22.61 -5.18
N ALA A 408 8.04 -22.33 -6.35
CA ALA A 408 8.45 -23.32 -7.34
C ALA A 408 9.96 -23.09 -7.62
N GLY A 409 10.81 -23.55 -6.72
CA GLY A 409 12.24 -23.25 -6.68
C GLY A 409 12.48 -21.74 -6.52
N LYS A 410 13.14 -21.11 -7.51
CA LYS A 410 13.36 -19.67 -7.49
C LYS A 410 12.13 -18.83 -7.90
N TRP A 411 11.07 -19.45 -8.39
CA TRP A 411 9.87 -18.78 -8.84
C TRP A 411 8.85 -18.66 -7.72
N TRP A 412 8.16 -17.56 -7.68
CA TRP A 412 7.04 -17.25 -6.79
C TRP A 412 5.73 -17.26 -7.57
N ASN A 413 4.76 -18.01 -7.12
CA ASN A 413 3.41 -18.00 -7.66
C ASN A 413 2.66 -16.79 -7.12
N THR A 414 2.37 -15.82 -8.00
CA THR A 414 1.66 -14.60 -7.60
C THR A 414 0.19 -14.85 -7.28
N GLY A 415 -0.41 -15.87 -7.88
CA GLY A 415 -1.86 -16.11 -7.85
C GLY A 415 -2.64 -15.21 -8.79
N ASP A 416 -1.96 -14.39 -9.58
CA ASP A 416 -2.59 -13.50 -10.56
C ASP A 416 -2.57 -14.16 -11.95
N MET A 417 -3.67 -14.01 -12.69
CA MET A 417 -3.84 -14.50 -14.06
C MET A 417 -3.49 -13.40 -15.05
N GLY A 418 -2.80 -13.78 -16.12
CA GLY A 418 -2.42 -12.83 -17.16
C GLY A 418 -1.78 -13.51 -18.35
N TYR A 419 -1.33 -12.71 -19.31
CA TYR A 419 -0.58 -13.19 -20.46
C TYR A 419 0.54 -12.21 -20.84
N LYS A 420 1.46 -12.68 -21.66
CA LYS A 420 2.44 -11.81 -22.31
C LYS A 420 2.12 -11.71 -23.79
N ASP A 421 2.12 -10.48 -24.31
CA ASP A 421 2.00 -10.26 -25.75
C ASP A 421 3.32 -10.49 -26.50
N SER A 422 3.29 -10.32 -27.83
CA SER A 422 4.46 -10.49 -28.70
C SER A 422 5.63 -9.53 -28.41
N LEU A 423 5.36 -8.41 -27.74
CA LEU A 423 6.37 -7.46 -27.27
C LEU A 423 6.88 -7.78 -25.86
N GLY A 424 6.38 -8.86 -25.24
CA GLY A 424 6.72 -9.26 -23.88
C GLY A 424 6.06 -8.43 -22.77
N ARG A 425 5.09 -7.56 -23.12
CA ARG A 425 4.31 -6.81 -22.14
C ARG A 425 3.37 -7.74 -21.39
N ILE A 426 3.24 -7.52 -20.10
CA ILE A 426 2.33 -8.27 -19.23
C ILE A 426 0.96 -7.59 -19.26
N HIS A 427 -0.06 -8.36 -19.52
CA HIS A 427 -1.45 -7.97 -19.43
C HIS A 427 -2.07 -8.72 -18.26
N PHE A 428 -2.59 -7.97 -17.31
CA PHE A 428 -3.38 -8.51 -16.22
C PHE A 428 -4.78 -8.85 -16.74
N VAL A 429 -5.32 -9.98 -16.31
CA VAL A 429 -6.68 -10.38 -16.70
C VAL A 429 -7.62 -10.21 -15.51
N ASP A 430 -7.40 -11.02 -14.48
CA ASP A 430 -8.12 -11.00 -13.22
C ASP A 430 -7.39 -11.86 -12.18
N ARG A 431 -7.85 -11.84 -10.94
CA ARG A 431 -7.54 -12.93 -10.02
C ARG A 431 -8.39 -14.14 -10.39
N ALA A 432 -7.83 -15.33 -10.27
CA ALA A 432 -8.51 -16.59 -10.59
C ALA A 432 -9.88 -16.76 -9.88
N VAL A 433 -10.11 -16.02 -8.79
CA VAL A 433 -11.35 -16.06 -7.99
C VAL A 433 -12.43 -15.05 -8.42
N ASP A 434 -12.12 -14.12 -9.34
CA ASP A 434 -13.00 -13.01 -9.76
C ASP A 434 -13.35 -13.05 -11.26
N GLU A 435 -13.17 -14.21 -11.92
CA GLU A 435 -13.39 -14.36 -13.37
C GLU A 435 -14.88 -14.19 -13.75
N ILE A 436 -15.14 -13.35 -14.76
CA ILE A 436 -16.45 -13.12 -15.34
C ILE A 436 -16.45 -13.72 -16.76
N PRO A 437 -17.48 -14.49 -17.17
CA PRO A 437 -17.55 -15.03 -18.51
C PRO A 437 -17.56 -13.93 -19.58
N GLY A 438 -16.66 -14.00 -20.53
CA GLY A 438 -16.65 -13.17 -21.75
C GLY A 438 -15.84 -11.86 -21.67
N MET A 439 -15.67 -11.26 -20.50
CA MET A 439 -14.89 -10.02 -20.32
C MET A 439 -14.27 -9.96 -18.92
N SER A 440 -13.16 -9.26 -18.77
CA SER A 440 -12.57 -9.01 -17.45
C SER A 440 -13.44 -8.05 -16.62
N GLY A 441 -13.64 -8.36 -15.32
CA GLY A 441 -14.35 -7.47 -14.41
C GLY A 441 -13.71 -6.09 -14.34
N THR A 442 -12.39 -6.02 -14.29
CA THR A 442 -11.64 -4.75 -14.30
C THR A 442 -11.76 -3.98 -15.61
N GLU A 443 -11.99 -4.67 -16.73
CA GLU A 443 -12.25 -4.04 -18.01
C GLU A 443 -13.65 -3.39 -18.04
N LEU A 444 -14.67 -4.12 -17.57
CA LEU A 444 -16.02 -3.58 -17.42
C LEU A 444 -16.05 -2.37 -16.49
N GLU A 445 -15.39 -2.46 -15.34
CA GLU A 445 -15.26 -1.34 -14.38
C GLU A 445 -14.66 -0.10 -15.02
N SER A 446 -13.58 -0.26 -15.79
CA SER A 446 -12.93 0.84 -16.49
C SER A 446 -13.81 1.50 -17.54
N ILE A 447 -14.59 0.69 -18.27
CA ILE A 447 -15.53 1.18 -19.30
C ILE A 447 -16.71 1.91 -18.65
N LEU A 448 -17.30 1.34 -17.61
CA LEU A 448 -18.42 1.93 -16.89
C LEU A 448 -18.01 3.25 -16.23
N LEU A 449 -16.86 3.27 -15.53
CA LEU A 449 -16.35 4.48 -14.89
C LEU A 449 -16.04 5.61 -15.89
N ASP A 450 -15.69 5.26 -17.12
CA ASP A 450 -15.38 6.24 -18.17
C ASP A 450 -16.62 6.77 -18.89
N ARG A 451 -17.73 6.01 -18.88
CA ARG A 451 -18.97 6.35 -19.57
C ARG A 451 -20.05 6.95 -18.66
N LEU A 452 -20.06 6.58 -17.37
CA LEU A 452 -21.04 7.09 -16.41
C LEU A 452 -20.58 8.44 -15.86
N THR A 453 -21.49 9.38 -15.74
CA THR A 453 -21.23 10.69 -15.17
C THR A 453 -21.52 10.71 -13.67
N GLY A 454 -20.67 11.32 -12.87
CA GLY A 454 -20.87 11.46 -11.42
C GLY A 454 -20.59 10.19 -10.59
N VAL A 455 -20.03 9.15 -11.22
CA VAL A 455 -19.63 7.90 -10.52
C VAL A 455 -18.20 8.01 -10.05
N SER A 456 -17.98 7.82 -8.75
CA SER A 456 -16.65 7.84 -8.12
C SER A 456 -15.97 6.47 -8.04
N GLU A 457 -16.75 5.39 -7.99
CA GLU A 457 -16.25 4.01 -7.96
C GLU A 457 -17.20 3.05 -8.65
N VAL A 458 -16.66 2.07 -9.37
CA VAL A 458 -17.39 0.97 -9.98
C VAL A 458 -16.74 -0.36 -9.58
N VAL A 459 -17.55 -1.30 -9.12
CA VAL A 459 -17.13 -2.68 -8.84
C VAL A 459 -18.06 -3.63 -9.55
N VAL A 460 -17.54 -4.52 -10.37
CA VAL A 460 -18.35 -5.56 -11.03
C VAL A 460 -18.06 -6.90 -10.37
N LEU A 461 -19.09 -7.48 -9.74
CA LEU A 461 -18.99 -8.75 -9.02
C LEU A 461 -19.42 -9.90 -9.92
N GLY A 462 -18.50 -10.82 -10.20
CA GLY A 462 -18.85 -12.09 -10.83
C GLY A 462 -19.62 -13.00 -9.86
N VAL A 463 -20.75 -13.56 -10.33
CA VAL A 463 -21.56 -14.54 -9.58
C VAL A 463 -21.77 -15.75 -10.47
N LYS A 464 -21.43 -16.95 -9.95
CA LYS A 464 -21.52 -18.18 -10.76
C LYS A 464 -22.96 -18.48 -11.17
N GLY A 465 -23.18 -18.63 -12.48
CA GLY A 465 -24.49 -18.95 -13.05
C GLY A 465 -25.49 -17.80 -13.06
N GLN A 466 -25.06 -16.58 -12.77
CA GLN A 466 -25.87 -15.37 -12.81
C GLN A 466 -25.15 -14.27 -13.61
N ASP A 467 -25.91 -13.25 -14.02
CA ASP A 467 -25.35 -12.06 -14.63
C ASP A 467 -24.45 -11.32 -13.61
N PRO A 468 -23.32 -10.75 -14.01
CA PRO A 468 -22.45 -9.95 -13.14
C PRO A 468 -23.21 -8.79 -12.50
N ILE A 469 -22.93 -8.48 -11.23
CA ILE A 469 -23.61 -7.43 -10.47
C ILE A 469 -22.71 -6.18 -10.45
N PRO A 470 -23.10 -5.10 -11.12
CA PRO A 470 -22.43 -3.82 -11.01
C PRO A 470 -22.79 -3.15 -9.65
N VAL A 471 -21.78 -2.66 -8.96
CA VAL A 471 -21.95 -1.83 -7.75
C VAL A 471 -21.38 -0.45 -8.07
N LEU A 472 -22.18 0.58 -7.93
CA LEU A 472 -21.88 1.94 -8.33
C LEU A 472 -21.85 2.86 -7.09
N CYS A 473 -20.82 3.72 -6.99
CA CYS A 473 -20.81 4.79 -6.01
C CYS A 473 -20.99 6.14 -6.70
N TYR A 474 -21.96 6.90 -6.24
CA TYR A 474 -22.16 8.29 -6.63
C TYR A 474 -21.81 9.21 -5.47
N ASP A 475 -21.09 10.29 -5.75
CA ASP A 475 -20.71 11.26 -4.69
C ASP A 475 -21.80 12.33 -4.49
N GLU A 476 -22.29 12.95 -5.57
CA GLU A 476 -23.23 14.07 -5.51
C GLU A 476 -24.43 13.92 -6.46
N CYS A 477 -24.48 12.86 -7.27
CA CYS A 477 -25.52 12.63 -8.26
C CYS A 477 -26.38 11.41 -7.91
N GLU A 478 -27.63 11.42 -8.33
CA GLU A 478 -28.51 10.26 -8.25
C GLU A 478 -28.30 9.34 -9.47
N PHE A 479 -28.57 8.03 -9.28
CA PHE A 479 -28.51 7.04 -10.33
C PHE A 479 -29.55 7.31 -11.43
N ASP A 480 -29.10 7.49 -12.67
CA ASP A 480 -29.95 7.67 -13.84
C ASP A 480 -30.10 6.37 -14.64
N LYS A 481 -31.30 5.78 -14.62
CA LYS A 481 -31.63 4.55 -15.36
C LYS A 481 -31.53 4.71 -16.88
N VAL A 482 -31.80 5.90 -17.42
CA VAL A 482 -31.74 6.15 -18.87
C VAL A 482 -30.28 6.18 -19.31
N GLN A 483 -29.43 6.89 -18.56
CA GLN A 483 -27.99 6.90 -18.81
C GLN A 483 -27.41 5.49 -18.69
N TRP A 484 -27.80 4.74 -17.66
CA TRP A 484 -27.34 3.37 -17.47
C TRP A 484 -27.66 2.49 -18.68
N ALA A 485 -28.94 2.47 -19.12
CA ALA A 485 -29.36 1.66 -20.25
C ALA A 485 -28.58 2.00 -21.54
N ALA A 486 -28.31 3.27 -21.79
CA ALA A 486 -27.53 3.72 -22.93
C ALA A 486 -26.06 3.26 -22.85
N VAL A 487 -25.44 3.39 -21.65
CA VAL A 487 -24.02 3.07 -21.41
C VAL A 487 -23.73 1.58 -21.55
N VAL A 488 -24.66 0.70 -21.15
CA VAL A 488 -24.46 -0.76 -21.17
C VAL A 488 -24.97 -1.46 -22.44
N SER A 489 -25.53 -0.73 -23.39
CA SER A 489 -26.22 -1.29 -24.57
C SER A 489 -25.32 -2.18 -25.45
N ASP A 490 -24.01 -1.94 -25.47
CA ASP A 490 -23.02 -2.69 -26.25
C ASP A 490 -22.10 -3.56 -25.36
N LEU A 491 -22.41 -3.67 -24.05
CA LEU A 491 -21.65 -4.46 -23.08
C LEU A 491 -22.32 -5.83 -22.85
N PRO A 492 -21.61 -6.80 -22.28
CA PRO A 492 -22.21 -8.04 -21.83
C PRO A 492 -23.38 -7.78 -20.87
N ARG A 493 -24.36 -8.66 -20.88
CA ARG A 493 -25.52 -8.57 -20.00
C ARG A 493 -25.06 -8.55 -18.54
N MET A 494 -25.62 -7.63 -17.76
CA MET A 494 -25.37 -7.45 -16.34
C MET A 494 -26.69 -7.38 -15.58
N ALA A 495 -26.67 -7.69 -14.28
CA ALA A 495 -27.79 -7.47 -13.39
C ALA A 495 -28.08 -5.96 -13.21
N GLU A 496 -29.23 -5.61 -12.62
CA GLU A 496 -29.47 -4.22 -12.20
C GLU A 496 -28.37 -3.74 -11.24
N PRO A 497 -27.87 -2.51 -11.42
CA PRO A 497 -26.79 -2.01 -10.58
C PRO A 497 -27.27 -1.75 -9.14
N VAL A 498 -26.39 -2.02 -8.20
CA VAL A 498 -26.57 -1.68 -6.78
C VAL A 498 -25.84 -0.37 -6.51
N VAL A 499 -26.56 0.63 -6.01
CA VAL A 499 -25.97 1.92 -5.63
C VAL A 499 -25.63 1.90 -4.16
N VAL A 500 -24.39 2.27 -3.83
CA VAL A 500 -23.88 2.34 -2.44
C VAL A 500 -23.11 3.63 -2.23
N SER A 501 -22.99 4.07 -0.98
CA SER A 501 -22.09 5.19 -0.66
C SER A 501 -20.62 4.74 -0.71
N TRP A 502 -19.71 5.70 -0.87
CA TRP A 502 -18.27 5.43 -0.83
C TRP A 502 -17.83 4.76 0.47
N ASP A 503 -18.40 5.20 1.60
CA ASP A 503 -18.02 4.74 2.93
C ASP A 503 -18.60 3.35 3.26
N ASP A 504 -19.65 2.91 2.56
CA ASP A 504 -20.24 1.58 2.70
C ASP A 504 -19.45 0.48 1.97
N LEU A 505 -18.54 0.85 1.07
CA LEU A 505 -17.70 -0.13 0.39
C LEU A 505 -16.66 -0.71 1.35
N PRO A 506 -16.66 -2.03 1.57
CA PRO A 506 -15.69 -2.67 2.43
C PRO A 506 -14.29 -2.59 1.80
N ARG A 507 -13.34 -1.96 2.48
CA ARG A 507 -11.97 -1.75 1.98
C ARG A 507 -10.93 -2.41 2.88
N THR A 508 -9.81 -2.74 2.28
CA THR A 508 -8.62 -3.22 3.01
C THR A 508 -7.81 -2.03 3.54
N SER A 509 -6.80 -2.32 4.36
CA SER A 509 -5.84 -1.30 4.84
C SER A 509 -5.04 -0.60 3.74
N THR A 510 -5.06 -1.14 2.52
CA THR A 510 -4.47 -0.52 1.32
C THR A 510 -5.53 0.06 0.39
N TRP A 511 -6.76 0.24 0.88
CA TRP A 511 -7.91 0.81 0.18
C TRP A 511 -8.46 -0.01 -1.00
N LYS A 512 -8.03 -1.27 -1.14
CA LYS A 512 -8.64 -2.19 -2.12
C LYS A 512 -10.01 -2.63 -1.66
N ILE A 513 -10.93 -2.78 -2.61
CA ILE A 513 -12.28 -3.32 -2.34
C ILE A 513 -12.17 -4.78 -1.89
N ARG A 514 -12.86 -5.12 -0.80
CA ARG A 514 -13.04 -6.50 -0.33
C ARG A 514 -14.18 -7.17 -1.09
N ARG A 515 -13.94 -7.55 -2.35
CA ARG A 515 -14.96 -8.09 -3.26
C ARG A 515 -15.70 -9.29 -2.67
N ALA A 516 -15.03 -10.18 -1.97
CA ALA A 516 -15.65 -11.34 -1.30
C ALA A 516 -16.67 -10.90 -0.22
N GLN A 517 -16.31 -9.92 0.61
CA GLN A 517 -17.20 -9.38 1.63
C GLN A 517 -18.38 -8.62 1.01
N LEU A 518 -18.14 -7.84 -0.05
CA LEU A 518 -19.18 -7.13 -0.77
C LEU A 518 -20.14 -8.11 -1.43
N ARG A 519 -19.64 -9.18 -2.07
CA ARG A 519 -20.44 -10.26 -2.65
C ARG A 519 -21.30 -10.95 -1.58
N GLN A 520 -20.73 -11.30 -0.44
CA GLN A 520 -21.45 -11.91 0.68
C GLN A 520 -22.59 -11.03 1.19
N ARG A 521 -22.39 -9.71 1.27
CA ARG A 521 -23.44 -8.77 1.68
C ARG A 521 -24.59 -8.67 0.68
N LEU A 522 -24.29 -8.74 -0.63
CA LEU A 522 -25.31 -8.52 -1.69
C LEU A 522 -26.00 -9.80 -2.15
N VAL A 523 -25.31 -10.93 -2.13
CA VAL A 523 -25.82 -12.20 -2.70
C VAL A 523 -26.09 -13.26 -1.62
N GLY A 524 -25.60 -13.05 -0.38
CA GLY A 524 -25.73 -14.02 0.73
C GLY A 524 -24.63 -15.09 0.73
N ALA A 525 -24.60 -15.90 1.81
CA ALA A 525 -23.51 -16.85 2.08
C ALA A 525 -23.51 -18.12 1.19
N GLU A 526 -24.56 -18.42 0.45
CA GLU A 526 -24.75 -19.72 -0.23
C GLU A 526 -23.92 -19.91 -1.52
N HIS A 527 -23.21 -18.90 -1.98
CA HIS A 527 -22.46 -18.93 -3.26
C HIS A 527 -20.94 -18.81 -3.07
N GLY A 528 -20.43 -19.30 -1.95
CA GLY A 528 -18.99 -19.42 -1.73
C GLY A 528 -18.37 -20.41 -2.72
N HIS A 529 -17.51 -19.94 -3.60
CA HIS A 529 -16.72 -20.82 -4.45
C HIS A 529 -15.82 -21.70 -3.60
N GLY A 530 -15.89 -23.00 -3.85
CA GLY A 530 -14.85 -23.94 -3.43
C GLY A 530 -13.49 -23.38 -3.88
N VAL A 531 -12.61 -23.21 -2.91
CA VAL A 531 -11.25 -22.74 -3.12
C VAL A 531 -10.60 -23.68 -4.12
N ALA A 532 -10.26 -23.18 -5.31
CA ALA A 532 -9.43 -23.92 -6.24
C ALA A 532 -8.12 -24.30 -5.50
N LYS A 533 -7.59 -25.51 -5.71
CA LYS A 533 -6.41 -26.09 -5.06
C LYS A 533 -5.12 -25.22 -5.10
N TRP A 534 -5.19 -23.97 -5.52
CA TRP A 534 -4.07 -23.09 -5.79
C TRP A 534 -4.20 -21.69 -5.13
N THR A 535 -5.00 -21.54 -4.08
CA THR A 535 -5.11 -20.28 -3.33
C THR A 535 -4.15 -20.20 -2.16
#